data_b978a8bc6cec6bd8c3b18d996e74600d
#
_entry.id   b978a8bc6cec6bd8c3b18d996e74600d
#
_cell.length_a   1.000
_cell.length_b   1.000
_cell.length_c   1.000
_cell.angle_alpha   90.00
_cell.angle_beta   90.00
_cell.angle_gamma   90.00
#
_symmetry.space_group_name_H-M   'P 1'
#
loop_
_entity.id
_entity.type
_entity.pdbx_description
1 polymer ?
#
loop_
_entity_poly.entity_id
_entity_poly.type
_entity_poly.pdbx_seq_one_letter_code
_entity_poly.pdbx_strand_id
1 'polypeptide(L)'
;EQALTVPLLAGSGIVCPPVFEIRTFFENLARFRPTWYSAGFSHHSAILDAAGDYPKIVENNNLRYIRSGSGRLDPRVIVGLETTFGVPVIEGLGMSEVPCVTCNPLPPAKRKPGTVGIALDGNVEIMDDRGQLLGPNSEGQIVVRGSMVFEGYLEDPAATAAALVDGWYHTGDLGCLDDEGYLTIVGRIKELINRGGEKIRPGEVEVALMQHSDVKEAAAFPFPH
;
A
#
# COMPACT_ATOMS: atom_id res chain seq x y z
N GLU A 1 3.65 9.74 -7.72
CA GLU A 1 4.62 9.77 -8.85
C GLU A 1 4.40 8.62 -9.82
N GLN A 2 4.43 7.36 -9.42
CA GLN A 2 4.31 6.20 -10.32
C GLN A 2 3.06 6.21 -11.20
N ALA A 3 1.92 6.65 -10.66
CA ALA A 3 0.67 6.72 -11.42
C ALA A 3 0.69 7.76 -12.54
N LEU A 4 1.67 8.66 -12.55
CA LEU A 4 1.88 9.65 -13.60
C LEU A 4 3.07 9.29 -14.49
N THR A 5 4.22 9.04 -13.89
CA THR A 5 5.48 8.87 -14.63
C THR A 5 5.48 7.60 -15.48
N VAL A 6 5.06 6.47 -14.92
CA VAL A 6 5.10 5.18 -15.64
C VAL A 6 4.16 5.17 -16.86
N PRO A 7 2.88 5.61 -16.78
CA PRO A 7 2.03 5.68 -17.96
C PRO A 7 2.56 6.60 -19.05
N LEU A 8 3.11 7.76 -18.67
CA LEU A 8 3.67 8.70 -19.66
C LEU A 8 4.87 8.11 -20.38
N LEU A 9 5.79 7.48 -19.67
CA LEU A 9 6.94 6.78 -20.27
C LEU A 9 6.52 5.62 -21.16
N ALA A 10 5.39 4.96 -20.84
CA ALA A 10 4.80 3.91 -21.67
C ALA A 10 3.94 4.43 -22.83
N GLY A 11 3.89 5.75 -23.05
CA GLY A 11 3.07 6.35 -24.12
C GLY A 11 1.57 6.29 -23.87
N SER A 12 1.14 6.12 -22.62
CA SER A 12 -0.27 6.06 -22.24
C SER A 12 -0.84 7.44 -21.90
N GLY A 13 -2.17 7.60 -22.06
CA GLY A 13 -2.88 8.78 -21.58
C GLY A 13 -3.17 8.72 -20.08
N ILE A 14 -3.27 9.89 -19.45
CA ILE A 14 -3.62 10.02 -18.04
C ILE A 14 -4.83 10.93 -17.89
N VAL A 15 -5.80 10.54 -17.07
CA VAL A 15 -6.90 11.37 -16.62
C VAL A 15 -6.65 11.78 -15.17
N CYS A 16 -6.37 13.07 -14.96
CA CYS A 16 -6.03 13.62 -13.66
C CYS A 16 -6.99 14.77 -13.31
N PRO A 17 -8.09 14.50 -12.58
CA PRO A 17 -8.98 15.55 -12.14
C PRO A 17 -8.33 16.41 -11.04
N PRO A 18 -8.67 17.69 -10.92
CA PRO A 18 -8.06 18.60 -9.94
C PRO A 18 -8.38 18.21 -8.48
N VAL A 19 -9.54 17.60 -8.24
CA VAL A 19 -9.99 17.06 -6.97
C VAL A 19 -10.69 15.73 -7.19
N PHE A 20 -10.65 14.88 -6.15
CA PHE A 20 -11.43 13.65 -6.17
C PHE A 20 -12.89 13.95 -5.80
N GLU A 21 -13.79 13.63 -6.73
CA GLU A 21 -15.23 13.64 -6.53
C GLU A 21 -15.83 12.37 -7.14
N ILE A 22 -16.71 11.72 -6.41
CA ILE A 22 -17.34 10.46 -6.82
C ILE A 22 -18.00 10.56 -8.19
N ARG A 23 -18.81 11.60 -8.40
CA ARG A 23 -19.49 11.83 -9.68
C ARG A 23 -18.49 11.95 -10.83
N THR A 24 -17.48 12.80 -10.65
CA THR A 24 -16.42 13.03 -11.64
C THR A 24 -15.64 11.76 -11.95
N PHE A 25 -15.40 10.90 -10.92
CA PHE A 25 -14.76 9.60 -11.11
C PHE A 25 -15.58 8.71 -12.08
N PHE A 26 -16.87 8.52 -11.83
CA PHE A 26 -17.70 7.66 -12.68
C PHE A 26 -17.93 8.28 -14.07
N GLU A 27 -18.09 9.60 -14.19
CA GLU A 27 -18.17 10.28 -15.49
C GLU A 27 -16.87 10.07 -16.30
N ASN A 28 -15.70 10.17 -15.67
CA ASN A 28 -14.41 9.91 -16.31
C ASN A 28 -14.24 8.43 -16.69
N LEU A 29 -14.69 7.50 -15.85
CA LEU A 29 -14.68 6.08 -16.14
C LEU A 29 -15.50 5.76 -17.41
N ALA A 30 -16.67 6.37 -17.55
CA ALA A 30 -17.50 6.23 -18.75
C ALA A 30 -16.91 6.91 -19.99
N ARG A 31 -16.42 8.15 -19.83
CA ARG A 31 -15.95 9.00 -20.93
C ARG A 31 -14.63 8.54 -21.53
N PHE A 32 -13.64 8.28 -20.67
CA PHE A 32 -12.27 7.99 -21.10
C PHE A 32 -11.95 6.50 -21.14
N ARG A 33 -12.81 5.65 -20.55
CA ARG A 33 -12.67 4.20 -20.53
C ARG A 33 -11.25 3.75 -20.12
N PRO A 34 -10.72 4.22 -18.98
CA PRO A 34 -9.37 3.87 -18.56
C PRO A 34 -9.25 2.36 -18.38
N THR A 35 -8.03 1.83 -18.55
CA THR A 35 -7.74 0.41 -18.37
C THR A 35 -7.33 0.08 -16.93
N TRP A 36 -7.09 1.08 -16.11
CA TRP A 36 -6.85 0.96 -14.68
C TRP A 36 -7.00 2.32 -14.01
N TYR A 37 -7.20 2.32 -12.70
CA TYR A 37 -7.07 3.51 -11.88
C TYR A 37 -6.26 3.21 -10.62
N SER A 38 -5.69 4.26 -10.02
CA SER A 38 -4.95 4.20 -8.77
C SER A 38 -5.56 5.17 -7.77
N ALA A 39 -5.77 4.69 -6.54
CA ALA A 39 -6.32 5.51 -5.47
C ALA A 39 -5.77 5.10 -4.10
N GLY A 40 -5.98 5.94 -3.10
CA GLY A 40 -5.76 5.59 -1.70
C GLY A 40 -6.98 4.89 -1.09
N PHE A 41 -6.81 4.34 0.10
CA PHE A 41 -7.81 3.51 0.78
C PHE A 41 -9.17 4.20 0.97
N SER A 42 -9.20 5.47 1.38
CA SER A 42 -10.44 6.23 1.57
C SER A 42 -11.23 6.45 0.28
N HIS A 43 -10.52 6.69 -0.83
CA HIS A 43 -11.15 6.83 -2.14
C HIS A 43 -11.73 5.50 -2.65
N HIS A 44 -11.04 4.38 -2.41
CA HIS A 44 -11.55 3.05 -2.75
C HIS A 44 -12.85 2.72 -2.04
N SER A 45 -12.94 3.02 -0.74
CA SER A 45 -14.17 2.83 0.04
C SER A 45 -15.31 3.69 -0.52
N ALA A 46 -15.05 4.97 -0.78
CA ALA A 46 -16.06 5.87 -1.33
C ALA A 46 -16.53 5.46 -2.75
N ILE A 47 -15.62 4.95 -3.59
CA ILE A 47 -15.97 4.41 -4.92
C ILE A 47 -16.86 3.18 -4.78
N LEU A 48 -16.52 2.27 -3.88
CA LEU A 48 -17.29 1.05 -3.65
C LEU A 48 -18.69 1.38 -3.13
N ASP A 49 -18.80 2.25 -2.13
CA ASP A 49 -20.07 2.67 -1.54
C ASP A 49 -21.02 3.29 -2.59
N ALA A 50 -20.46 4.08 -3.53
CA ALA A 50 -21.25 4.75 -4.55
C ALA A 50 -21.49 3.93 -5.82
N ALA A 51 -20.82 2.79 -6.00
CA ALA A 51 -20.88 2.02 -7.25
C ALA A 51 -22.31 1.59 -7.64
N GLY A 52 -23.16 1.35 -6.63
CA GLY A 52 -24.58 1.02 -6.83
C GLY A 52 -25.41 2.12 -7.49
N ASP A 53 -24.98 3.37 -7.41
CA ASP A 53 -25.66 4.51 -8.08
C ASP A 53 -25.29 4.62 -9.58
N TYR A 54 -24.24 3.89 -10.01
CA TYR A 54 -23.71 3.93 -11.39
C TYR A 54 -23.67 2.56 -12.07
N PRO A 55 -24.73 1.72 -12.00
CA PRO A 55 -24.66 0.31 -12.40
C PRO A 55 -24.26 0.11 -13.86
N LYS A 56 -24.75 0.96 -14.78
CA LYS A 56 -24.41 0.88 -16.20
C LYS A 56 -22.94 1.21 -16.49
N ILE A 57 -22.34 2.11 -15.72
CA ILE A 57 -20.93 2.49 -15.89
C ILE A 57 -20.05 1.37 -15.36
N VAL A 58 -20.42 0.81 -14.20
CA VAL A 58 -19.71 -0.33 -13.57
C VAL A 58 -19.76 -1.55 -14.50
N GLU A 59 -20.92 -1.92 -15.00
CA GLU A 59 -21.10 -3.06 -15.91
C GLU A 59 -20.30 -2.93 -17.22
N ASN A 60 -20.22 -1.71 -17.77
CA ASN A 60 -19.53 -1.43 -19.03
C ASN A 60 -18.11 -0.87 -18.84
N ASN A 61 -17.50 -1.02 -17.68
CA ASN A 61 -16.14 -0.55 -17.45
C ASN A 61 -15.11 -1.26 -18.35
N ASN A 62 -13.94 -0.65 -18.53
CA ASN A 62 -12.85 -1.20 -19.35
C ASN A 62 -11.59 -1.49 -18.49
N LEU A 63 -11.75 -1.55 -17.19
CA LEU A 63 -10.65 -1.79 -16.28
C LEU A 63 -10.05 -3.18 -16.48
N ARG A 64 -8.77 -3.29 -16.30
CA ARG A 64 -8.00 -4.54 -16.26
C ARG A 64 -7.57 -4.87 -14.84
N TYR A 65 -7.36 -3.84 -14.03
CA TYR A 65 -7.04 -3.93 -12.62
C TYR A 65 -7.30 -2.59 -11.91
N ILE A 66 -7.34 -2.64 -10.60
CA ILE A 66 -7.40 -1.48 -9.69
C ILE A 66 -6.09 -1.48 -8.91
N ARG A 67 -5.39 -0.33 -8.81
CA ARG A 67 -4.17 -0.21 -8.02
C ARG A 67 -4.47 0.50 -6.71
N SER A 68 -4.14 -0.15 -5.60
CA SER A 68 -4.20 0.44 -4.27
C SER A 68 -2.80 0.82 -3.79
N GLY A 69 -2.68 2.01 -3.24
CA GLY A 69 -1.45 2.54 -2.64
C GLY A 69 -1.75 3.45 -1.46
N SER A 70 -0.70 3.93 -0.80
CA SER A 70 -0.76 4.90 0.30
C SER A 70 -1.40 4.37 1.60
N GLY A 71 -1.42 3.07 1.82
CA GLY A 71 -1.91 2.45 3.05
C GLY A 71 -2.54 1.08 2.82
N ARG A 72 -2.78 0.39 3.92
CA ARG A 72 -3.44 -0.91 3.90
C ARG A 72 -4.91 -0.76 3.55
N LEU A 73 -5.38 -1.51 2.56
CA LEU A 73 -6.79 -1.57 2.21
C LEU A 73 -7.49 -2.66 3.03
N ASP A 74 -8.71 -2.38 3.52
CA ASP A 74 -9.52 -3.38 4.21
C ASP A 74 -9.83 -4.55 3.25
N PRO A 75 -9.60 -5.81 3.66
CA PRO A 75 -9.89 -6.97 2.83
C PRO A 75 -11.34 -7.02 2.31
N ARG A 76 -12.31 -6.49 3.07
CA ARG A 76 -13.71 -6.40 2.64
C ARG A 76 -13.87 -5.44 1.46
N VAL A 77 -13.13 -4.32 1.47
CA VAL A 77 -13.14 -3.35 0.36
C VAL A 77 -12.48 -3.97 -0.87
N ILE A 78 -11.37 -4.72 -0.71
CA ILE A 78 -10.72 -5.45 -1.81
C ILE A 78 -11.73 -6.38 -2.49
N VAL A 79 -12.35 -7.26 -1.71
CA VAL A 79 -13.35 -8.22 -2.22
C VAL A 79 -14.54 -7.51 -2.86
N GLY A 80 -15.02 -6.43 -2.24
CA GLY A 80 -16.11 -5.62 -2.77
C GLY A 80 -15.77 -5.01 -4.13
N LEU A 81 -14.60 -4.38 -4.27
CA LEU A 81 -14.15 -3.79 -5.53
C LEU A 81 -13.96 -4.85 -6.62
N GLU A 82 -13.34 -5.99 -6.29
CA GLU A 82 -13.14 -7.09 -7.24
C GLU A 82 -14.47 -7.67 -7.73
N THR A 83 -15.42 -7.83 -6.82
CA THR A 83 -16.77 -8.32 -7.16
C THR A 83 -17.52 -7.31 -8.02
N THR A 84 -17.42 -6.01 -7.68
CA THR A 84 -18.15 -4.94 -8.34
C THR A 84 -17.62 -4.66 -9.74
N PHE A 85 -16.30 -4.56 -9.90
CA PHE A 85 -15.70 -4.20 -11.19
C PHE A 85 -15.22 -5.40 -12.02
N GLY A 86 -15.21 -6.59 -11.46
CA GLY A 86 -14.79 -7.82 -12.15
C GLY A 86 -13.28 -7.90 -12.44
N VAL A 87 -12.45 -7.16 -11.71
CA VAL A 87 -11.00 -7.04 -11.96
C VAL A 87 -10.20 -7.11 -10.66
N PRO A 88 -8.94 -7.57 -10.68
CA PRO A 88 -8.14 -7.69 -9.48
C PRO A 88 -7.75 -6.32 -8.91
N VAL A 89 -7.70 -6.23 -7.58
CA VAL A 89 -7.09 -5.13 -6.85
C VAL A 89 -5.61 -5.48 -6.59
N ILE A 90 -4.71 -4.62 -7.04
CA ILE A 90 -3.27 -4.80 -6.93
C ILE A 90 -2.73 -3.86 -5.86
N GLU A 91 -2.24 -4.45 -4.78
CA GLU A 91 -1.58 -3.73 -3.70
C GLU A 91 -0.07 -3.73 -3.91
N GLY A 92 0.59 -2.67 -3.46
CA GLY A 92 2.03 -2.53 -3.52
C GLY A 92 2.54 -1.56 -2.47
N LEU A 93 3.82 -1.66 -2.14
CA LEU A 93 4.54 -0.75 -1.27
C LEU A 93 5.46 0.15 -2.09
N GLY A 94 5.43 1.42 -1.78
CA GLY A 94 6.36 2.42 -2.30
C GLY A 94 6.32 3.66 -1.42
N MET A 95 7.40 4.40 -1.42
CA MET A 95 7.57 5.63 -0.68
C MET A 95 8.43 6.61 -1.48
N SER A 96 8.58 7.83 -1.02
CA SER A 96 9.37 8.84 -1.76
C SER A 96 10.83 8.43 -1.89
N GLU A 97 11.37 7.78 -0.88
CA GLU A 97 12.75 7.30 -0.80
C GLU A 97 13.01 6.07 -1.68
N VAL A 98 11.98 5.26 -1.92
CA VAL A 98 12.01 4.09 -2.81
C VAL A 98 10.67 3.99 -3.52
N PRO A 99 10.50 4.57 -4.70
CA PRO A 99 9.20 4.68 -5.36
C PRO A 99 8.45 3.36 -5.55
N CYS A 100 9.16 2.26 -5.71
CA CYS A 100 8.56 0.95 -5.92
C CYS A 100 9.35 -0.13 -5.19
N VAL A 101 8.88 -0.52 -4.01
CA VAL A 101 9.51 -1.56 -3.19
C VAL A 101 8.98 -2.93 -3.60
N THR A 102 7.67 -3.13 -3.49
CA THR A 102 6.99 -4.38 -3.84
C THR A 102 5.70 -4.12 -4.59
N CYS A 103 5.22 -5.12 -5.30
CA CYS A 103 3.90 -5.10 -5.92
C CYS A 103 3.34 -6.52 -6.03
N ASN A 104 2.04 -6.68 -5.81
CA ASN A 104 1.36 -7.91 -6.18
C ASN A 104 1.34 -8.03 -7.70
N PRO A 105 1.69 -9.20 -8.25
CA PRO A 105 1.71 -9.39 -9.69
C PRO A 105 0.30 -9.43 -10.28
N LEU A 106 0.20 -9.06 -11.56
CA LEU A 106 -1.04 -9.23 -12.33
C LEU A 106 -1.25 -10.70 -12.73
N PRO A 107 -2.49 -11.16 -12.87
CA PRO A 107 -2.78 -12.46 -13.45
C PRO A 107 -2.10 -12.63 -14.83
N PRO A 108 -1.62 -13.83 -15.21
CA PRO A 108 -1.86 -15.12 -14.54
C PRO A 108 -0.92 -15.44 -13.37
N ALA A 109 0.01 -14.55 -13.01
CA ALA A 109 0.87 -14.77 -11.87
C ALA A 109 0.08 -14.76 -10.55
N LYS A 110 0.58 -15.49 -9.56
CA LYS A 110 -0.08 -15.64 -8.26
C LYS A 110 -0.07 -14.31 -7.51
N ARG A 111 -1.21 -13.86 -7.07
CA ARG A 111 -1.40 -12.72 -6.17
C ARG A 111 -1.81 -13.22 -4.79
N LYS A 112 -1.29 -12.61 -3.75
CA LYS A 112 -1.68 -12.89 -2.35
C LYS A 112 -2.35 -11.65 -1.75
N PRO A 113 -3.69 -11.57 -1.75
CA PRO A 113 -4.41 -10.49 -1.08
C PRO A 113 -4.02 -10.36 0.39
N GLY A 114 -3.90 -9.13 0.88
CA GLY A 114 -3.43 -8.84 2.24
C GLY A 114 -1.91 -8.75 2.37
N THR A 115 -1.16 -9.03 1.29
CA THR A 115 0.27 -8.72 1.18
C THR A 115 0.47 -7.53 0.23
N VAL A 116 1.60 -6.87 0.33
CA VAL A 116 2.00 -5.84 -0.64
C VAL A 116 2.82 -6.41 -1.80
N GLY A 117 2.79 -7.73 -1.98
CA GLY A 117 3.42 -8.43 -3.09
C GLY A 117 4.88 -8.76 -2.90
N ILE A 118 5.56 -9.00 -4.01
CA ILE A 118 6.98 -9.38 -4.09
C ILE A 118 7.84 -8.18 -4.49
N ALA A 119 9.13 -8.23 -4.20
CA ALA A 119 10.09 -7.21 -4.59
C ALA A 119 10.13 -7.04 -6.12
N LEU A 120 10.18 -5.80 -6.59
CA LEU A 120 10.23 -5.47 -8.02
C LEU A 120 11.65 -5.28 -8.52
N ASP A 121 12.51 -4.67 -7.72
CA ASP A 121 13.93 -4.46 -8.00
C ASP A 121 14.68 -4.42 -6.67
N GLY A 122 15.94 -4.87 -6.71
CA GLY A 122 16.77 -4.90 -5.53
C GLY A 122 16.35 -5.97 -4.51
N ASN A 123 16.84 -5.79 -3.31
CA ASN A 123 16.56 -6.68 -2.19
C ASN A 123 15.61 -6.00 -1.19
N VAL A 124 14.59 -6.70 -0.81
CA VAL A 124 13.73 -6.38 0.33
C VAL A 124 13.96 -7.46 1.37
N GLU A 125 14.39 -7.08 2.54
CA GLU A 125 14.71 -7.99 3.62
C GLU A 125 14.07 -7.53 4.93
N ILE A 126 14.03 -8.43 5.88
CA ILE A 126 13.58 -8.16 7.25
C ILE A 126 14.80 -8.17 8.17
N MET A 127 14.90 -7.13 9.01
CA MET A 127 16.06 -6.93 9.88
C MET A 127 15.61 -6.77 11.34
N ASP A 128 16.34 -7.37 12.25
CA ASP A 128 16.11 -7.22 13.69
C ASP A 128 16.70 -5.90 14.23
N ASP A 129 16.51 -5.64 15.52
CA ASP A 129 17.01 -4.44 16.21
C ASP A 129 18.55 -4.45 16.44
N ARG A 130 19.22 -5.56 16.10
CA ARG A 130 20.69 -5.71 16.14
C ARG A 130 21.33 -5.58 14.77
N GLY A 131 20.53 -5.32 13.73
CA GLY A 131 21.02 -5.21 12.36
C GLY A 131 21.24 -6.55 11.65
N GLN A 132 20.68 -7.65 12.16
CA GLN A 132 20.80 -8.97 11.54
C GLN A 132 19.59 -9.23 10.64
N LEU A 133 19.85 -9.74 9.42
CA LEU A 133 18.79 -10.15 8.50
C LEU A 133 18.12 -11.42 9.05
N LEU A 134 16.79 -11.41 8.99
CA LEU A 134 15.94 -12.49 9.46
C LEU A 134 15.49 -13.38 8.29
N GLY A 135 15.25 -14.64 8.58
CA GLY A 135 14.68 -15.58 7.61
C GLY A 135 13.16 -15.39 7.41
N PRO A 136 12.58 -16.13 6.45
CA PRO A 136 11.15 -16.08 6.18
C PRO A 136 10.30 -16.31 7.43
N ASN A 137 9.08 -15.76 7.43
CA ASN A 137 8.10 -15.85 8.51
C ASN A 137 8.57 -15.22 9.84
N SER A 138 9.61 -14.39 9.80
CA SER A 138 10.07 -13.61 10.94
C SER A 138 9.67 -12.15 10.79
N GLU A 139 9.29 -11.53 11.90
CA GLU A 139 8.91 -10.11 11.93
C GLU A 139 10.09 -9.23 12.33
N GLY A 140 10.23 -8.10 11.64
CA GLY A 140 11.25 -7.10 11.93
C GLY A 140 11.06 -5.86 11.06
N GLN A 141 12.06 -4.99 11.05
CA GLN A 141 12.06 -3.81 10.20
C GLN A 141 12.25 -4.21 8.74
N ILE A 142 11.42 -3.64 7.87
CA ILE A 142 11.61 -3.74 6.42
C ILE A 142 12.80 -2.87 6.03
N VAL A 143 13.80 -3.48 5.40
CA VAL A 143 14.96 -2.78 4.84
C VAL A 143 15.07 -3.04 3.35
N VAL A 144 15.52 -2.03 2.61
CA VAL A 144 15.55 -2.09 1.15
C VAL A 144 16.91 -1.62 0.65
N ARG A 145 17.43 -2.30 -0.38
CA ARG A 145 18.58 -1.81 -1.17
C ARG A 145 18.35 -2.09 -2.64
N GLY A 146 18.87 -1.24 -3.50
CA GLY A 146 18.77 -1.38 -4.95
C GLY A 146 18.89 -0.05 -5.66
N SER A 147 18.75 -0.08 -6.97
CA SER A 147 18.97 1.08 -7.83
C SER A 147 17.89 2.16 -7.69
N MET A 148 16.75 1.83 -7.12
CA MET A 148 15.63 2.77 -6.89
C MET A 148 15.68 3.45 -5.52
N VAL A 149 16.62 3.08 -4.65
CA VAL A 149 16.80 3.77 -3.36
C VAL A 149 17.38 5.16 -3.62
N PHE A 150 16.79 6.18 -2.98
CA PHE A 150 17.24 7.57 -3.12
C PHE A 150 18.69 7.75 -2.61
N GLU A 151 19.33 8.83 -3.02
CA GLU A 151 20.71 9.14 -2.57
C GLU A 151 20.75 9.84 -1.20
N GLY A 152 19.63 10.42 -0.77
CA GLY A 152 19.52 11.09 0.52
C GLY A 152 18.49 12.20 0.56
N TYR A 153 18.29 12.76 1.76
CA TYR A 153 17.43 13.91 1.99
C TYR A 153 18.15 15.22 1.65
N LEU A 154 17.44 16.11 0.98
CA LEU A 154 17.97 17.41 0.57
C LEU A 154 18.38 18.22 1.82
N GLU A 155 19.64 18.67 1.82
CA GLU A 155 20.21 19.50 2.89
C GLU A 155 20.14 18.91 4.31
N ASP A 156 19.90 17.57 4.43
CA ASP A 156 19.82 16.88 5.72
C ASP A 156 20.71 15.61 5.72
N PRO A 157 22.04 15.79 5.86
CA PRO A 157 22.95 14.65 5.93
C PRO A 157 22.78 13.80 7.19
N ALA A 158 22.25 14.37 8.28
CA ALA A 158 22.02 13.63 9.50
C ALA A 158 20.86 12.65 9.34
N ALA A 159 19.73 13.11 8.78
CA ALA A 159 18.60 12.22 8.46
C ALA A 159 18.99 11.18 7.40
N THR A 160 19.79 11.58 6.40
CA THR A 160 20.31 10.65 5.38
C THR A 160 21.13 9.52 6.01
N ALA A 161 22.10 9.85 6.88
CA ALA A 161 22.94 8.88 7.55
C ALA A 161 22.13 7.95 8.51
N ALA A 162 21.06 8.47 9.10
CA ALA A 162 20.15 7.68 9.94
C ALA A 162 19.26 6.72 9.14
N ALA A 163 18.92 7.07 7.90
CA ALA A 163 18.05 6.28 7.04
C ALA A 163 18.82 5.27 6.17
N LEU A 164 20.05 5.61 5.76
CA LEU A 164 20.91 4.78 4.92
C LEU A 164 22.07 4.24 5.74
N VAL A 165 21.93 3.00 6.22
CA VAL A 165 22.93 2.35 7.09
C VAL A 165 23.42 1.07 6.42
N ASP A 166 24.73 0.91 6.30
CA ASP A 166 25.39 -0.28 5.72
C ASP A 166 24.84 -0.71 4.36
N GLY A 167 24.45 0.28 3.53
CA GLY A 167 23.89 0.05 2.19
C GLY A 167 22.42 -0.35 2.17
N TRP A 168 21.74 -0.30 3.32
CA TRP A 168 20.30 -0.52 3.44
C TRP A 168 19.57 0.78 3.75
N TYR A 169 18.45 0.99 3.09
CA TYR A 169 17.47 1.98 3.49
C TYR A 169 16.54 1.38 4.56
N HIS A 170 16.50 2.00 5.71
CA HIS A 170 15.66 1.63 6.85
C HIS A 170 14.30 2.32 6.73
N THR A 171 13.27 1.59 6.32
CA THR A 171 11.95 2.18 6.01
C THR A 171 11.20 2.70 7.24
N GLY A 172 11.50 2.18 8.42
CA GLY A 172 10.73 2.40 9.65
C GLY A 172 9.42 1.62 9.70
N ASP A 173 9.07 0.88 8.65
CA ASP A 173 7.94 -0.01 8.62
C ASP A 173 8.35 -1.40 9.15
N LEU A 174 7.42 -2.07 9.81
CA LEU A 174 7.58 -3.46 10.29
C LEU A 174 6.86 -4.40 9.33
N GLY A 175 7.46 -5.54 9.06
CA GLY A 175 6.90 -6.52 8.15
C GLY A 175 7.44 -7.92 8.34
N CYS A 176 6.94 -8.80 7.48
CA CYS A 176 7.33 -10.20 7.42
C CYS A 176 7.32 -10.65 5.96
N LEU A 177 8.34 -11.36 5.51
CA LEU A 177 8.38 -12.05 4.23
C LEU A 177 7.97 -13.50 4.44
N ASP A 178 7.09 -14.02 3.61
CA ASP A 178 6.77 -15.45 3.61
C ASP A 178 7.79 -16.27 2.80
N ASP A 179 7.64 -17.60 2.80
CA ASP A 179 8.52 -18.51 2.08
C ASP A 179 8.53 -18.32 0.54
N GLU A 180 7.50 -17.65 0.00
CA GLU A 180 7.40 -17.31 -1.43
C GLU A 180 7.87 -15.88 -1.72
N GLY A 181 8.37 -15.14 -0.72
CA GLY A 181 8.87 -13.76 -0.84
C GLY A 181 7.78 -12.68 -0.88
N TYR A 182 6.54 -12.98 -0.48
CA TYR A 182 5.49 -11.96 -0.35
C TYR A 182 5.64 -11.21 0.96
N LEU A 183 5.64 -9.89 0.84
CA LEU A 183 5.78 -8.98 1.99
C LEU A 183 4.41 -8.63 2.59
N THR A 184 4.28 -8.83 3.90
CA THR A 184 3.16 -8.33 4.71
C THR A 184 3.65 -7.21 5.59
N ILE A 185 2.97 -6.05 5.57
CA ILE A 185 3.24 -4.94 6.49
C ILE A 185 2.43 -5.19 7.76
N VAL A 186 3.10 -5.11 8.91
CA VAL A 186 2.46 -5.34 10.23
C VAL A 186 2.38 -4.08 11.09
N GLY A 187 3.05 -2.99 10.72
CA GLY A 187 2.97 -1.71 11.42
C GLY A 187 4.14 -0.79 11.15
N ARG A 188 4.28 0.24 11.98
CA ARG A 188 5.41 1.19 11.96
C ARG A 188 6.11 1.24 13.31
N ILE A 189 7.43 1.31 13.28
CA ILE A 189 8.24 1.39 14.51
C ILE A 189 7.86 2.61 15.36
N LYS A 190 7.63 3.77 14.71
CA LYS A 190 7.27 5.03 15.38
C LYS A 190 5.86 5.03 15.97
N GLU A 191 4.99 4.16 15.49
CA GLU A 191 3.59 4.07 15.91
C GLU A 191 3.38 3.04 17.03
N LEU A 192 4.41 2.24 17.36
CA LEU A 192 4.29 1.26 18.43
C LEU A 192 3.98 1.93 19.77
N ILE A 193 2.89 1.50 20.38
CA ILE A 193 2.48 1.95 21.71
C ILE A 193 3.26 1.13 22.73
N ASN A 194 4.08 1.80 23.54
CA ASN A 194 4.81 1.14 24.64
C ASN A 194 4.01 1.27 25.94
N ARG A 195 3.50 0.16 26.43
CA ARG A 195 2.78 0.09 27.70
C ARG A 195 3.51 -0.85 28.66
N GLY A 196 4.29 -0.25 29.54
CA GLY A 196 5.03 -1.02 30.58
C GLY A 196 6.04 -2.02 30.01
N GLY A 197 6.61 -1.78 28.86
CA GLY A 197 7.55 -2.67 28.15
C GLY A 197 6.91 -3.53 27.04
N GLU A 198 5.59 -3.63 27.02
CA GLU A 198 4.88 -4.27 25.91
C GLU A 198 4.73 -3.33 24.72
N LYS A 199 5.11 -3.81 23.53
CA LYS A 199 4.93 -3.09 22.26
C LYS A 199 3.60 -3.49 21.63
N ILE A 200 2.60 -2.59 21.69
CA ILE A 200 1.28 -2.79 21.11
C ILE A 200 1.24 -2.11 19.76
N ARG A 201 0.74 -2.79 18.75
CA ARG A 201 0.52 -2.23 17.42
C ARG A 201 -0.85 -1.59 17.35
N PRO A 202 -0.95 -0.28 17.04
CA PRO A 202 -2.24 0.38 16.88
C PRO A 202 -3.20 -0.37 15.95
N GLY A 203 -2.72 -0.82 14.80
CA GLY A 203 -3.52 -1.53 13.82
C GLY A 203 -4.16 -2.83 14.31
N GLU A 204 -3.56 -3.54 15.28
CA GLU A 204 -4.18 -4.73 15.88
C GLU A 204 -5.41 -4.34 16.72
N VAL A 205 -5.30 -3.26 17.47
CA VAL A 205 -6.42 -2.72 18.27
C VAL A 205 -7.54 -2.21 17.36
N GLU A 206 -7.19 -1.49 16.31
CA GLU A 206 -8.12 -0.96 15.32
C GLU A 206 -8.89 -2.08 14.61
N VAL A 207 -8.19 -3.12 14.14
CA VAL A 207 -8.81 -4.29 13.50
C VAL A 207 -9.75 -5.00 14.46
N ALA A 208 -9.35 -5.18 15.72
CA ALA A 208 -10.21 -5.81 16.72
C ALA A 208 -11.49 -4.99 16.99
N LEU A 209 -11.38 -3.67 17.08
CA LEU A 209 -12.53 -2.78 17.26
C LEU A 209 -13.46 -2.77 16.04
N MET A 210 -12.91 -2.75 14.82
CA MET A 210 -13.67 -2.75 13.57
C MET A 210 -14.38 -4.09 13.28
N GLN A 211 -14.14 -5.15 14.06
CA GLN A 211 -14.95 -6.37 13.99
C GLN A 211 -16.38 -6.17 14.49
N HIS A 212 -16.61 -5.14 15.33
CA HIS A 212 -17.95 -4.83 15.81
C HIS A 212 -18.77 -4.13 14.71
N SER A 213 -19.99 -4.57 14.45
CA SER A 213 -20.84 -4.07 13.36
C SER A 213 -21.12 -2.57 13.41
N ASP A 214 -21.15 -1.98 14.59
CA ASP A 214 -21.46 -0.58 14.81
C ASP A 214 -20.22 0.34 14.76
N VAL A 215 -19.03 -0.23 14.60
CA VAL A 215 -17.78 0.53 14.47
C VAL A 215 -17.44 0.67 12.98
N LYS A 216 -17.52 1.90 12.49
CA LYS A 216 -17.17 2.24 11.10
C LYS A 216 -15.68 2.48 10.93
N GLU A 217 -15.07 3.17 11.87
CA GLU A 217 -13.64 3.53 11.87
C GLU A 217 -13.10 3.48 13.30
N ALA A 218 -11.85 3.10 13.44
CA ALA A 218 -11.13 3.11 14.70
C ALA A 218 -9.72 3.65 14.49
N ALA A 219 -9.20 4.40 15.45
CA ALA A 219 -7.81 4.85 15.50
C ALA A 219 -7.26 4.66 16.90
N ALA A 220 -6.15 3.95 17.02
CA ALA A 220 -5.45 3.74 18.28
C ALA A 220 -4.14 4.55 18.29
N PHE A 221 -3.88 5.26 19.37
CA PHE A 221 -2.67 6.06 19.53
C PHE A 221 -2.25 6.11 21.01
N PRO A 222 -0.96 6.34 21.29
CA PRO A 222 -0.49 6.45 22.66
C PRO A 222 -0.98 7.73 23.29
N PHE A 223 -1.46 7.64 24.52
CA PHE A 223 -1.79 8.81 25.34
C PHE A 223 -0.87 8.85 26.57
N PRO A 224 -0.21 9.98 26.86
CA PRO A 224 0.62 10.11 28.06
C PRO A 224 -0.22 9.88 29.32
N HIS A 225 0.27 9.01 30.19
CA HIS A 225 -0.40 8.67 31.46
C HIS A 225 0.27 9.42 32.60
#